data_9b7c2a735650ffd64b30c6dfa7d64442
#
_entry.id   9b7c2a735650ffd64b30c6dfa7d64442
#
_cell.length_a   1.000
_cell.length_b   1.000
_cell.length_c   1.000
_cell.angle_alpha   90.00
_cell.angle_beta   90.00
_cell.angle_gamma   90.00
#
_symmetry.space_group_name_H-M   'P 1'
#
loop_
_entity.id
_entity.type
_entity.pdbx_description
1 polymer ?
#
loop_
_entity_poly.entity_id
_entity_poly.type
_entity_poly.pdbx_seq_one_letter_code
_entity_poly.pdbx_strand_id
1 'polypeptide(L)'
;MTLTKADIVESIIAQIGIPRPDARQMVDDLFEEVRACLATGEAVKLSGFGNFELRDKKQRPGRNPKTGEEIPITARRVVSFKAGQKLKARVS
;
A
#
# COMPACT_ATOMS: atom_id res chain seq x y z
N MET A 1 1.19 -18.55 4.60
CA MET A 1 -0.22 -18.21 4.28
C MET A 1 -0.31 -16.74 3.94
N THR A 2 -1.01 -16.41 2.88
CA THR A 2 -1.16 -15.02 2.44
C THR A 2 -2.56 -14.51 2.82
N LEU A 3 -2.61 -13.35 3.46
CA LEU A 3 -3.88 -12.71 3.77
C LEU A 3 -4.39 -11.99 2.51
N THR A 4 -5.59 -12.35 2.06
CA THR A 4 -6.21 -11.76 0.87
C THR A 4 -7.39 -10.88 1.26
N LYS A 5 -7.90 -10.10 0.30
CA LYS A 5 -9.12 -9.31 0.53
C LYS A 5 -10.30 -10.22 0.89
N ALA A 6 -10.39 -11.39 0.28
CA ALA A 6 -11.44 -12.36 0.60
C ALA A 6 -11.37 -12.81 2.06
N ASP A 7 -10.17 -13.01 2.58
CA ASP A 7 -9.95 -13.39 3.98
C ASP A 7 -10.41 -12.26 4.92
N ILE A 8 -10.13 -11.01 4.54
CA ILE A 8 -10.57 -9.85 5.33
C ILE A 8 -12.10 -9.76 5.36
N VAL A 9 -12.74 -10.00 4.21
CA VAL A 9 -14.20 -10.01 4.12
C VAL A 9 -14.79 -11.08 5.05
N GLU A 10 -14.23 -12.29 5.04
CA GLU A 10 -14.69 -13.36 5.92
C GLU A 10 -14.54 -13.00 7.39
N SER A 11 -13.44 -12.38 7.74
CA SER A 11 -13.19 -11.94 9.11
C SER A 11 -14.22 -10.89 9.57
N ILE A 12 -14.56 -9.95 8.70
CA ILE A 12 -15.57 -8.92 9.00
C ILE A 12 -16.93 -9.56 9.22
N ILE A 13 -17.31 -10.50 8.36
CA ILE A 13 -18.60 -11.21 8.50
C ILE A 13 -18.64 -11.95 9.84
N ALA A 14 -17.54 -12.62 10.19
CA ALA A 14 -17.47 -13.39 11.44
C ALA A 14 -17.55 -12.50 12.68
N GLN A 15 -16.99 -11.29 12.63
CA GLN A 15 -16.93 -10.42 13.80
C GLN A 15 -18.12 -9.47 13.92
N ILE A 16 -18.66 -9.00 12.81
CA ILE A 16 -19.71 -7.98 12.81
C ILE A 16 -21.07 -8.57 12.42
N GLY A 17 -21.07 -9.62 11.62
CA GLY A 17 -22.32 -10.29 11.24
C GLY A 17 -23.10 -9.57 10.15
N ILE A 18 -22.45 -8.77 9.31
CA ILE A 18 -23.11 -8.10 8.20
C ILE A 18 -23.19 -8.99 6.95
N PRO A 19 -24.12 -8.73 6.02
CA PRO A 19 -24.20 -9.50 4.78
C PRO A 19 -22.89 -9.43 3.96
N ARG A 20 -22.57 -10.51 3.25
CA ARG A 20 -21.35 -10.61 2.46
C ARG A 20 -21.19 -9.47 1.45
N PRO A 21 -22.21 -9.07 0.68
CA PRO A 21 -22.06 -7.94 -0.25
C PRO A 21 -21.65 -6.65 0.45
N ASP A 22 -22.17 -6.39 1.65
CA ASP A 22 -21.81 -5.19 2.42
C ASP A 22 -20.38 -5.26 2.93
N ALA A 23 -19.96 -6.41 3.44
CA ALA A 23 -18.58 -6.60 3.89
C ALA A 23 -17.59 -6.43 2.74
N ARG A 24 -17.91 -6.95 1.58
CA ARG A 24 -17.08 -6.83 0.39
C ARG A 24 -16.97 -5.37 -0.05
N GLN A 25 -18.08 -4.64 -0.01
CA GLN A 25 -18.08 -3.22 -0.36
C GLN A 25 -17.24 -2.40 0.61
N MET A 26 -17.32 -2.68 1.90
CA MET A 26 -16.50 -2.00 2.91
C MET A 26 -15.01 -2.17 2.65
N VAL A 27 -14.58 -3.38 2.33
CA VAL A 27 -13.17 -3.67 2.05
C VAL A 27 -12.71 -2.96 0.78
N ASP A 28 -13.52 -3.02 -0.27
CA ASP A 28 -13.20 -2.35 -1.53
C ASP A 28 -13.12 -0.84 -1.36
N ASP A 29 -14.06 -0.25 -0.62
CA ASP A 29 -14.07 1.19 -0.36
C ASP A 29 -12.83 1.63 0.43
N LEU A 30 -12.41 0.84 1.43
CA LEU A 30 -11.22 1.14 2.22
C LEU A 30 -9.97 1.19 1.33
N PHE A 31 -9.77 0.16 0.53
CA PHE A 31 -8.59 0.12 -0.34
C PHE A 31 -8.63 1.20 -1.42
N GLU A 32 -9.83 1.51 -1.93
CA GLU A 32 -9.98 2.60 -2.90
C GLU A 32 -9.65 3.96 -2.30
N GLU A 33 -10.06 4.22 -1.05
CA GLU A 33 -9.71 5.45 -0.35
C GLU A 33 -8.20 5.58 -0.16
N VAL A 34 -7.54 4.50 0.22
CA VAL A 34 -6.08 4.50 0.35
C VAL A 34 -5.43 4.80 -0.99
N ARG A 35 -5.87 4.13 -2.04
CA ARG A 35 -5.31 4.33 -3.38
C ARG A 35 -5.55 5.75 -3.88
N ALA A 36 -6.73 6.30 -3.68
CA ALA A 36 -7.07 7.65 -4.10
C ALA A 36 -6.21 8.70 -3.40
N CYS A 37 -6.01 8.57 -2.09
CA CYS A 37 -5.12 9.48 -1.36
C CYS A 37 -3.70 9.45 -1.89
N LEU A 38 -3.16 8.25 -2.10
CA LEU A 38 -1.80 8.10 -2.61
C LEU A 38 -1.67 8.66 -4.03
N ALA A 39 -2.70 8.47 -4.85
CA ALA A 39 -2.70 8.98 -6.22
C ALA A 39 -2.69 10.51 -6.28
N THR A 40 -3.28 11.18 -5.28
CA THR A 40 -3.27 12.64 -5.21
C THR A 40 -1.99 13.21 -4.58
N GLY A 41 -1.08 12.35 -4.14
CA GLY A 41 0.18 12.78 -3.54
C GLY A 41 0.13 12.94 -2.04
N GLU A 42 -0.89 12.43 -1.38
CA GLU A 42 -1.00 12.47 0.08
C GLU A 42 -0.59 11.15 0.69
N ALA A 43 0.18 11.20 1.78
CA ALA A 43 0.51 10.02 2.55
C ALA A 43 -0.72 9.54 3.32
N VAL A 44 -0.77 8.23 3.59
CA VAL A 44 -1.86 7.63 4.38
C VAL A 44 -1.29 7.16 5.72
N LYS A 45 -1.86 7.67 6.80
CA LYS A 45 -1.42 7.34 8.15
C LYS A 45 -2.50 6.52 8.85
N LEU A 46 -2.16 5.27 9.16
CA LEU A 46 -3.06 4.36 9.88
C LEU A 46 -2.55 4.20 11.32
N SER A 47 -3.17 4.93 12.24
CA SER A 47 -2.77 4.93 13.64
C SER A 47 -2.70 3.52 14.21
N GLY A 48 -1.59 3.19 14.87
CA GLY A 48 -1.39 1.87 15.46
C GLY A 48 -0.93 0.80 14.49
N PHE A 49 -0.90 1.09 13.20
CA PHE A 49 -0.48 0.14 12.17
C PHE A 49 0.76 0.61 11.43
N GLY A 50 0.68 1.71 10.71
CA GLY A 50 1.81 2.23 9.95
C GLY A 50 1.38 3.29 8.96
N ASN A 51 2.35 3.73 8.16
CA ASN A 51 2.14 4.80 7.20
C ASN A 51 2.51 4.36 5.80
N PHE A 52 1.68 4.70 4.82
CA PHE A 52 2.05 4.62 3.41
C PHE A 52 2.61 5.98 3.03
N GLU A 53 3.86 6.02 2.63
CA GLU A 53 4.57 7.23 2.26
C GLU A 53 4.88 7.25 0.79
N LEU A 54 5.02 8.45 0.24
CA LEU A 54 5.34 8.65 -1.16
C LEU A 54 6.74 9.20 -1.28
N ARG A 55 7.49 8.69 -2.27
CA ARG A 55 8.80 9.23 -2.64
C ARG A 55 8.80 9.52 -4.11
N ASP A 56 9.23 10.73 -4.44
CA ASP A 56 9.46 11.10 -5.83
C ASP A 56 10.91 10.80 -6.16
N LYS A 57 11.11 9.86 -7.07
CA LYS A 57 12.44 9.53 -7.55
C LYS A 57 12.72 10.36 -8.79
N LYS A 58 13.79 11.14 -8.72
CA LYS A 58 14.19 12.01 -9.83
C LYS A 58 14.73 11.18 -10.99
N GLN A 59 14.60 11.73 -12.19
CA GLN A 59 15.25 11.16 -13.36
C GLN A 59 16.76 11.11 -13.13
N ARG A 60 17.37 9.99 -13.47
CA ARG A 60 18.80 9.79 -13.30
C ARG A 60 19.35 8.94 -14.44
N PRO A 61 20.64 9.06 -14.77
CA PRO A 61 21.23 8.19 -15.79
C PRO A 61 21.39 6.77 -15.24
N GLY A 62 21.02 5.81 -16.06
CA GLY A 62 21.31 4.40 -15.82
C GLY A 62 22.28 3.92 -16.87
N ARG A 63 22.72 2.67 -16.79
CA ARG A 63 23.66 2.11 -17.76
C ARG A 63 23.15 0.77 -18.26
N ASN A 64 23.17 0.60 -19.58
CA ASN A 64 22.84 -0.67 -20.20
C ASN A 64 23.99 -1.66 -19.95
N PRO A 65 23.76 -2.79 -19.26
CA PRO A 65 24.84 -3.74 -18.96
C PRO A 65 25.42 -4.43 -20.19
N LYS A 66 24.70 -4.47 -21.32
CA LYS A 66 25.20 -5.11 -22.54
C LYS A 66 26.07 -4.19 -23.37
N THR A 67 25.72 -2.92 -23.48
CA THR A 67 26.41 -1.96 -24.37
C THR A 67 27.23 -0.94 -23.58
N GLY A 68 26.99 -0.78 -22.31
CA GLY A 68 27.63 0.24 -21.49
C GLY A 68 27.06 1.64 -21.72
N GLU A 69 26.04 1.78 -22.56
CA GLU A 69 25.42 3.08 -22.81
C GLU A 69 24.61 3.56 -21.62
N GLU A 70 24.65 4.87 -21.40
CA GLU A 70 23.82 5.49 -20.38
C GLU A 70 22.38 5.56 -20.88
N ILE A 71 21.45 5.04 -20.05
CA ILE A 71 20.02 5.09 -20.31
C ILE A 71 19.39 5.91 -19.20
N PRO A 72 18.65 7.00 -19.52
CA PRO A 72 17.98 7.78 -18.48
C PRO A 72 16.89 6.96 -17.80
N ILE A 73 16.89 6.96 -16.46
CA ILE A 73 15.82 6.37 -15.67
C ILE A 73 14.80 7.46 -15.39
N THR A 74 13.58 7.26 -15.88
CA THR A 74 12.51 8.25 -15.79
C THR A 74 12.17 8.56 -14.34
N ALA A 75 11.89 9.82 -14.06
CA ALA A 75 11.35 10.23 -12.76
C ALA A 75 10.04 9.52 -12.48
N ARG A 76 9.86 9.07 -11.23
CA ARG A 76 8.65 8.33 -10.85
C ARG A 76 8.33 8.54 -9.38
N ARG A 77 7.05 8.34 -9.06
CA ARG A 77 6.59 8.33 -7.68
C ARG A 77 6.47 6.88 -7.22
N VAL A 78 7.01 6.57 -6.05
CA VAL A 78 6.93 5.24 -5.48
C VAL A 78 6.26 5.30 -4.11
N VAL A 79 5.54 4.23 -3.77
CA VAL A 79 4.88 4.08 -2.48
C VAL A 79 5.71 3.16 -1.62
N SER A 80 5.94 3.56 -0.36
CA SER A 80 6.60 2.70 0.62
C SER A 80 5.75 2.63 1.88
N PHE A 81 5.82 1.48 2.57
CA PHE A 81 5.12 1.29 3.82
C PHE A 81 6.12 1.30 4.97
N LYS A 82 5.79 2.07 6.01
CA LYS A 82 6.61 2.15 7.21
C LYS A 82 5.78 1.70 8.40
N ALA A 83 6.16 0.57 9.01
CA ALA A 83 5.44 0.02 10.14
C ALA A 83 5.53 0.94 11.35
N GLY A 84 4.40 1.12 12.04
CA GLY A 84 4.35 1.89 13.27
C GLY A 84 4.91 1.11 14.45
N GLN A 85 5.14 1.82 15.56
CA GLN A 85 5.71 1.21 16.75
C GLN A 85 4.85 0.08 17.32
N LYS A 86 3.54 0.27 17.35
CA LYS A 86 2.62 -0.74 17.87
C LYS A 86 2.63 -2.01 17.03
N LEU A 87 2.70 -1.86 15.70
CA LEU A 87 2.77 -3.02 14.82
C LEU A 87 4.09 -3.76 15.00
N LYS A 88 5.20 -3.04 15.07
CA LYS A 88 6.51 -3.64 15.30
C LYS A 88 6.54 -4.43 16.61
N ALA A 89 5.96 -3.89 17.66
CA ALA A 89 5.91 -4.55 18.96
C ALA A 89 5.10 -5.85 18.90
N ARG A 90 4.04 -5.90 18.11
CA ARG A 90 3.18 -7.08 18.03
C ARG A 90 3.76 -8.22 17.21
N VAL A 91 4.64 -7.93 16.26
CA VAL A 91 5.21 -8.95 15.37
C VAL A 91 6.64 -9.35 15.73
N SER A 92 7.24 -8.66 16.67
CA SER A 92 8.62 -8.97 17.11
C SER A 92 8.67 -9.98 18.24
#